data_4637465c2455a57ae82294fe66c60b60
#
_entry.id   4637465c2455a57ae82294fe66c60b60
#
_cell.length_a   1.000
_cell.length_b   1.000
_cell.length_c   1.000
_cell.angle_alpha   90.00
_cell.angle_beta   90.00
_cell.angle_gamma   90.00
#
_symmetry.space_group_name_H-M   'P 1'
#
loop_
_entity.id
_entity.type
_entity.pdbx_description
1 polymer ?
#
loop_
_entity_poly.entity_id
_entity_poly.type
_entity_poly.pdbx_seq_one_letter_code
_entity_poly.pdbx_strand_id
1 'polypeptide(L)'
;MSGEVIMNRYRSLGVVTGAAQLASADVLSRMAAICRRGARPIDLVLEQRSWPGPASQSTANAQFKIHVFDTMRAFEKRGVDAIVLPCFLSHVFIDELSANVAVPIANLMSALSAHVRQAYPLVRRIGVLTSDAIRDNGLFERYFGAGRYEVLHPRNEAGVDCVTNAVYGENGIKSGHLHGRPVELLRAACADLVAQGAEIILPGLAEIALVARALGTLDVPLVDVNLVYARYVTAGQYSPPRRRFKLGVLGGVGPAATVDFLGKLVRNTPAACDQDHIKVMVEHDPQIPDRTEALLGGGDDPTLALYAACKTLEEGGADLIAIPCNTAHAFVERIQPSLGVPIVNMLTCTADYLRESFPGLREVGVLATSGTLASRVYEKALEARGFVQIAPAAAAQARLMNAIYGANGAKAGHLTGECRDDVDAAVDDLVARGVQVIVLGCTELPLLLRGSTLAGPGGRMVRLVDPTEVLARRCVADALAASGSRLSAAPLAAGDHGGDEVLTSPHAHCDSRDDVNDNATLQCHR
;
A
#
# COMPACT_ATOMS: atom_id res chain seq x y z
N MET A 1 42.43 -2.35 1.66
CA MET A 1 41.95 -1.58 2.83
C MET A 1 41.25 -0.34 2.28
N SER A 2 39.97 -0.49 1.97
CA SER A 2 39.10 0.60 1.53
C SER A 2 38.34 1.09 2.77
N GLY A 3 38.74 2.29 3.25
CA GLY A 3 38.08 2.94 4.37
C GLY A 3 36.67 3.35 3.96
N GLU A 4 35.67 2.66 4.48
CA GLU A 4 34.30 3.18 4.53
C GLU A 4 34.34 4.46 5.36
N VAL A 5 34.21 5.59 4.69
CA VAL A 5 33.81 6.85 5.31
C VAL A 5 32.38 6.66 5.77
N ILE A 6 32.21 6.27 7.04
CA ILE A 6 30.93 6.33 7.73
C ILE A 6 30.58 7.82 7.79
N MET A 7 29.88 8.32 6.77
CA MET A 7 29.21 9.61 6.85
C MET A 7 28.27 9.55 8.05
N ASN A 8 28.60 10.31 9.07
CA ASN A 8 27.79 10.52 10.28
C ASN A 8 26.54 11.29 9.84
N ARG A 9 25.56 10.59 9.26
CA ARG A 9 24.35 11.16 8.68
C ARG A 9 23.52 11.67 9.85
N TYR A 10 23.37 12.98 9.95
CA TYR A 10 22.39 13.58 10.85
C TYR A 10 21.02 12.99 10.56
N ARG A 11 20.25 12.69 11.62
CA ARG A 11 18.87 12.23 11.45
C ARG A 11 18.00 13.42 11.11
N SER A 12 17.28 13.35 10.00
CA SER A 12 16.34 14.37 9.56
C SER A 12 14.91 14.03 10.02
N LEU A 13 14.27 14.92 10.76
CA LEU A 13 12.91 14.73 11.27
C LEU A 13 11.97 15.81 10.73
N GLY A 14 10.87 15.37 10.09
CA GLY A 14 9.77 16.25 9.69
C GLY A 14 8.79 16.47 10.85
N VAL A 15 8.56 17.71 11.27
CA VAL A 15 7.66 18.03 12.38
C VAL A 15 6.43 18.76 11.90
N VAL A 16 5.25 18.16 12.08
CA VAL A 16 3.95 18.78 11.77
C VAL A 16 3.58 19.76 12.85
N THR A 17 3.69 21.07 12.60
CA THR A 17 3.52 22.12 13.63
C THR A 17 2.18 22.84 13.55
N GLY A 18 1.48 22.81 12.41
CA GLY A 18 0.31 23.65 12.14
C GLY A 18 -0.93 23.40 13.01
N ALA A 19 -1.13 22.17 13.47
CA ALA A 19 -2.31 21.76 14.24
C ALA A 19 -2.23 22.04 15.76
N ALA A 20 -1.01 22.16 16.31
CA ALA A 20 -0.76 22.34 17.74
C ALA A 20 0.50 23.21 17.96
N GLN A 21 0.44 24.47 17.55
CA GLN A 21 1.63 25.34 17.46
C GLN A 21 2.39 25.48 18.78
N LEU A 22 1.71 25.83 19.87
CA LEU A 22 2.34 26.00 21.18
C LEU A 22 2.92 24.69 21.72
N ALA A 23 2.17 23.61 21.61
CA ALA A 23 2.62 22.29 22.05
C ALA A 23 3.80 21.79 21.21
N SER A 24 3.79 22.03 19.90
CA SER A 24 4.90 21.69 19.02
C SER A 24 6.17 22.44 19.39
N ALA A 25 6.07 23.73 19.73
CA ALA A 25 7.21 24.54 20.18
C ALA A 25 7.79 24.00 21.51
N ASP A 26 6.95 23.55 22.45
CA ASP A 26 7.42 22.94 23.70
C ASP A 26 8.15 21.62 23.45
N VAL A 27 7.58 20.73 22.62
CA VAL A 27 8.23 19.47 22.25
C VAL A 27 9.59 19.71 21.59
N LEU A 28 9.67 20.66 20.64
CA LEU A 28 10.93 21.02 19.96
C LEU A 28 11.96 21.57 20.94
N SER A 29 11.55 22.44 21.88
CA SER A 29 12.42 22.97 22.93
C SER A 29 13.01 21.85 23.81
N ARG A 30 12.20 20.88 24.19
CA ARG A 30 12.61 19.71 24.98
C ARG A 30 13.54 18.79 24.18
N MET A 31 13.26 18.54 22.90
CA MET A 31 14.16 17.79 22.01
C MET A 31 15.52 18.47 21.92
N ALA A 32 15.55 19.78 21.71
CA ALA A 32 16.81 20.53 21.66
C ALA A 32 17.58 20.46 22.99
N ALA A 33 16.90 20.50 24.13
CA ALA A 33 17.53 20.35 25.45
C ALA A 33 18.11 18.95 25.67
N ILE A 34 17.46 17.89 25.17
CA ILE A 34 17.93 16.50 25.23
C ILE A 34 19.17 16.33 24.32
N CYS A 35 19.12 16.85 23.08
CA CYS A 35 20.24 16.77 22.15
C CYS A 35 21.50 17.46 22.66
N ARG A 36 21.37 18.61 23.32
CA ARG A 36 22.51 19.31 23.96
C ARG A 36 23.19 18.51 25.06
N ARG A 37 22.52 17.54 25.65
CA ARG A 37 23.04 16.68 26.75
C ARG A 37 23.70 15.39 26.27
N GLY A 38 23.97 15.25 24.97
CA GLY A 38 24.72 14.11 24.42
C GLY A 38 23.92 13.16 23.54
N ALA A 39 22.70 13.51 23.13
CA ALA A 39 22.02 12.79 22.07
C ALA A 39 22.63 13.12 20.67
N ARG A 40 22.44 12.22 19.70
CA ARG A 40 22.90 12.48 18.32
C ARG A 40 22.26 13.75 17.78
N PRO A 41 23.00 14.56 16.97
CA PRO A 41 22.44 15.72 16.30
C PRO A 41 21.22 15.33 15.44
N ILE A 42 20.21 16.18 15.43
CA ILE A 42 18.99 16.00 14.66
C ILE A 42 18.77 17.23 13.79
N ASP A 43 18.54 17.04 12.50
CA ASP A 43 18.09 18.07 11.58
C ASP A 43 16.57 18.13 11.63
N LEU A 44 16.01 19.31 11.86
CA LEU A 44 14.57 19.51 11.93
C LEU A 44 14.06 20.16 10.66
N VAL A 45 13.18 19.49 9.96
CA VAL A 45 12.43 20.03 8.84
C VAL A 45 11.04 20.41 9.34
N LEU A 46 10.77 21.72 9.41
CA LEU A 46 9.49 22.23 9.87
C LEU A 46 8.61 22.58 8.68
N GLU A 47 7.39 22.12 8.70
CA GLU A 47 6.35 22.52 7.75
C GLU A 47 5.22 23.16 8.54
N GLN A 48 5.13 24.48 8.42
CA GLN A 48 4.08 25.27 9.05
C GLN A 48 3.00 25.56 8.01
N ARG A 49 2.13 24.60 7.78
CA ARG A 49 0.86 24.84 7.08
C ARG A 49 -0.16 25.22 8.13
N SER A 50 -0.55 26.49 8.14
CA SER A 50 -1.62 26.94 9.03
C SER A 50 -2.89 26.15 8.74
N TRP A 51 -3.46 25.54 9.78
CA TRP A 51 -4.78 24.94 9.67
C TRP A 51 -5.84 26.07 9.73
N PRO A 52 -6.53 26.39 8.64
CA PRO A 52 -7.46 27.51 8.59
C PRO A 52 -8.78 27.24 9.37
N GLY A 53 -8.90 26.05 9.96
CA GLY A 53 -10.15 25.54 10.49
C GLY A 53 -11.03 24.90 9.39
N PRO A 54 -12.11 24.22 9.79
CA PRO A 54 -13.00 23.57 8.84
C PRO A 54 -13.93 24.58 8.17
N ALA A 55 -14.24 24.36 6.90
CA ALA A 55 -15.27 25.12 6.17
C ALA A 55 -16.68 24.86 6.75
N SER A 56 -16.91 23.70 7.36
CA SER A 56 -18.11 23.34 8.11
C SER A 56 -17.78 22.29 9.18
N GLN A 57 -18.61 22.18 10.23
CA GLN A 57 -18.42 21.15 11.27
C GLN A 57 -18.52 19.72 10.70
N SER A 58 -19.40 19.48 9.74
CA SER A 58 -19.59 18.16 9.12
C SER A 58 -18.37 17.65 8.34
N THR A 59 -17.49 18.55 7.85
CA THR A 59 -16.30 18.22 7.08
C THR A 59 -15.00 18.35 7.88
N ALA A 60 -15.07 18.84 9.12
CA ALA A 60 -13.91 19.20 9.95
C ALA A 60 -12.87 18.06 10.06
N ASN A 61 -13.31 16.86 10.38
CA ASN A 61 -12.43 15.71 10.57
C ASN A 61 -11.75 15.28 9.26
N ALA A 62 -12.49 15.24 8.15
CA ALA A 62 -11.94 14.88 6.85
C ALA A 62 -10.90 15.89 6.36
N GLN A 63 -11.21 17.18 6.45
CA GLN A 63 -10.30 18.25 6.05
C GLN A 63 -9.02 18.27 6.91
N PHE A 64 -9.16 18.00 8.22
CA PHE A 64 -8.00 17.90 9.11
C PHE A 64 -7.10 16.71 8.76
N LYS A 65 -7.69 15.53 8.49
CA LYS A 65 -6.94 14.35 8.01
C LYS A 65 -6.14 14.66 6.75
N ILE A 66 -6.79 15.29 5.75
CA ILE A 66 -6.16 15.67 4.49
C ILE A 66 -5.01 16.65 4.73
N HIS A 67 -5.22 17.67 5.54
CA HIS A 67 -4.20 18.67 5.87
C HIS A 67 -2.95 18.03 6.51
N VAL A 68 -3.15 17.13 7.48
CA VAL A 68 -2.04 16.39 8.12
C VAL A 68 -1.34 15.50 7.10
N PHE A 69 -2.10 14.76 6.30
CA PHE A 69 -1.57 13.87 5.27
C PHE A 69 -0.73 14.63 4.22
N ASP A 70 -1.23 15.74 3.68
CA ASP A 70 -0.50 16.56 2.69
C ASP A 70 0.81 17.10 3.27
N THR A 71 0.81 17.49 4.54
CA THR A 71 2.01 17.93 5.23
C THR A 71 3.03 16.78 5.35
N MET A 72 2.56 15.59 5.69
CA MET A 72 3.42 14.39 5.77
C MET A 72 3.99 14.00 4.41
N ARG A 73 3.18 14.09 3.34
CA ARG A 73 3.66 13.85 1.96
C ARG A 73 4.73 14.86 1.51
N ALA A 74 4.65 16.11 1.98
CA ALA A 74 5.69 17.09 1.72
C ALA A 74 7.03 16.70 2.41
N PHE A 75 6.98 16.16 3.62
CA PHE A 75 8.17 15.62 4.29
C PHE A 75 8.74 14.38 3.60
N GLU A 76 7.89 13.48 3.16
CA GLU A 76 8.30 12.30 2.40
C GLU A 76 9.07 12.68 1.12
N LYS A 77 8.57 13.68 0.36
CA LYS A 77 9.25 14.22 -0.82
C LYS A 77 10.61 14.88 -0.49
N ARG A 78 10.78 15.40 0.72
CA ARG A 78 12.06 15.97 1.20
C ARG A 78 13.02 14.92 1.76
N GLY A 79 12.62 13.65 1.79
CA GLY A 79 13.45 12.53 2.23
C GLY A 79 13.81 12.56 3.72
N VAL A 80 12.88 12.98 4.60
CA VAL A 80 13.10 12.91 6.05
C VAL A 80 13.12 11.46 6.54
N ASP A 81 13.89 11.19 7.60
CA ASP A 81 14.04 9.84 8.17
C ASP A 81 12.83 9.42 9.02
N ALA A 82 12.09 10.37 9.61
CA ALA A 82 10.86 10.12 10.35
C ALA A 82 9.99 11.38 10.48
N ILE A 83 8.70 11.16 10.78
CA ILE A 83 7.72 12.22 10.98
C ILE A 83 7.30 12.28 12.45
N VAL A 84 7.25 13.49 12.97
CA VAL A 84 6.85 13.79 14.36
C VAL A 84 5.51 14.51 14.33
N LEU A 85 4.52 13.97 15.06
CA LEU A 85 3.15 14.50 15.17
C LEU A 85 2.85 14.89 16.63
N PRO A 86 3.15 16.12 17.08
CA PRO A 86 2.88 16.56 18.46
C PRO A 86 1.39 16.90 18.69
N CYS A 87 0.48 16.13 18.15
CA CYS A 87 -0.95 16.37 18.20
C CYS A 87 -1.70 15.06 18.44
N PHE A 88 -2.41 14.94 19.57
CA PHE A 88 -3.19 13.75 19.90
C PHE A 88 -4.31 13.48 18.90
N LEU A 89 -5.00 14.51 18.41
CA LEU A 89 -6.06 14.34 17.43
C LEU A 89 -5.57 13.66 16.15
N SER A 90 -4.32 13.92 15.72
CA SER A 90 -3.73 13.23 14.56
C SER A 90 -3.53 11.74 14.81
N HIS A 91 -3.41 11.31 16.07
CA HIS A 91 -3.23 9.90 16.44
C HIS A 91 -4.54 9.10 16.45
N VAL A 92 -5.69 9.77 16.39
CA VAL A 92 -6.99 9.09 16.20
C VAL A 92 -7.00 8.29 14.88
N PHE A 93 -6.36 8.82 13.84
CA PHE A 93 -6.28 8.21 12.50
C PHE A 93 -4.84 7.83 12.09
N ILE A 94 -3.99 7.53 13.07
CA ILE A 94 -2.56 7.22 12.84
C ILE A 94 -2.35 6.00 11.94
N ASP A 95 -3.25 5.01 11.99
CA ASP A 95 -3.16 3.81 11.16
C ASP A 95 -3.45 4.13 9.69
N GLU A 96 -4.43 5.02 9.42
CA GLU A 96 -4.70 5.52 8.07
C GLU A 96 -3.50 6.28 7.49
N LEU A 97 -2.86 7.13 8.31
CA LEU A 97 -1.66 7.87 7.91
C LEU A 97 -0.50 6.91 7.62
N SER A 98 -0.23 5.99 8.54
CA SER A 98 0.88 5.03 8.41
C SER A 98 0.74 4.09 7.21
N ALA A 99 -0.50 3.78 6.81
CA ALA A 99 -0.78 2.95 5.64
C ALA A 99 -0.50 3.68 4.30
N ASN A 100 -0.40 5.01 4.31
CA ASN A 100 -0.31 5.84 3.11
C ASN A 100 0.96 6.68 2.99
N VAL A 101 1.90 6.56 3.94
CA VAL A 101 3.24 7.18 3.88
C VAL A 101 4.33 6.12 4.03
N ALA A 102 5.46 6.33 3.36
CA ALA A 102 6.60 5.40 3.41
C ALA A 102 7.60 5.75 4.53
N VAL A 103 7.44 6.90 5.18
CA VAL A 103 8.32 7.38 6.24
C VAL A 103 7.77 6.97 7.61
N PRO A 104 8.60 6.43 8.54
CA PRO A 104 8.17 6.10 9.89
C PRO A 104 7.55 7.30 10.62
N ILE A 105 6.47 7.05 11.37
CA ILE A 105 5.84 8.05 12.22
C ILE A 105 6.21 7.77 13.68
N ALA A 106 6.71 8.78 14.39
CA ALA A 106 6.92 8.71 15.82
C ALA A 106 5.56 8.71 16.53
N ASN A 107 5.06 7.53 16.92
CA ASN A 107 3.73 7.38 17.51
C ASN A 107 3.74 7.81 18.99
N LEU A 108 3.07 8.93 19.28
CA LEU A 108 2.95 9.51 20.64
C LEU A 108 2.26 8.55 21.61
N MET A 109 1.20 7.87 21.18
CA MET A 109 0.46 6.95 22.04
C MET A 109 1.28 5.72 22.41
N SER A 110 2.07 5.21 21.47
CA SER A 110 3.03 4.12 21.74
C SER A 110 4.11 4.56 22.75
N ALA A 111 4.62 5.78 22.61
CA ALA A 111 5.57 6.37 23.55
C ALA A 111 4.99 6.46 24.97
N LEU A 112 3.76 6.96 25.10
CA LEU A 112 3.07 7.08 26.39
C LEU A 112 2.76 5.72 27.01
N SER A 113 2.24 4.78 26.22
CA SER A 113 1.94 3.43 26.70
C SER A 113 3.20 2.70 27.19
N ALA A 114 4.33 2.84 26.48
CA ALA A 114 5.61 2.28 26.93
C ALA A 114 6.10 2.95 28.23
N HIS A 115 6.02 4.28 28.30
CA HIS A 115 6.41 5.04 29.49
C HIS A 115 5.59 4.65 30.73
N VAL A 116 4.27 4.58 30.62
CA VAL A 116 3.39 4.22 31.73
C VAL A 116 3.69 2.80 32.20
N ARG A 117 3.87 1.85 31.31
CA ARG A 117 4.25 0.47 31.67
C ARG A 117 5.57 0.38 32.43
N GLN A 118 6.54 1.22 32.07
CA GLN A 118 7.87 1.21 32.67
C GLN A 118 7.93 2.01 33.98
N ALA A 119 7.41 3.24 34.00
CA ALA A 119 7.53 4.15 35.13
C ALA A 119 6.46 3.91 36.22
N TYR A 120 5.30 3.34 35.84
CA TYR A 120 4.17 3.12 36.73
C TYR A 120 3.63 1.68 36.66
N PRO A 121 4.43 0.66 36.95
CA PRO A 121 4.08 -0.75 36.71
C PRO A 121 2.90 -1.26 37.54
N LEU A 122 2.61 -0.62 38.66
CA LEU A 122 1.55 -1.02 39.59
C LEU A 122 0.20 -0.34 39.32
N VAL A 123 0.19 0.73 38.53
CA VAL A 123 -1.04 1.50 38.22
C VAL A 123 -2.03 0.63 37.45
N ARG A 124 -3.31 0.81 37.79
CA ARG A 124 -4.46 0.18 37.12
C ARG A 124 -5.47 1.18 36.59
N ARG A 125 -5.62 2.34 37.24
CA ARG A 125 -6.57 3.38 36.87
C ARG A 125 -5.87 4.64 36.38
N ILE A 126 -6.15 5.02 35.15
CA ILE A 126 -5.52 6.13 34.45
C ILE A 126 -6.57 7.21 34.19
N GLY A 127 -6.43 8.37 34.81
CA GLY A 127 -7.23 9.55 34.48
C GLY A 127 -6.69 10.22 33.22
N VAL A 128 -7.56 10.60 32.29
CA VAL A 128 -7.18 11.22 31.00
C VAL A 128 -7.87 12.56 30.84
N LEU A 129 -7.07 13.63 30.66
CA LEU A 129 -7.55 14.97 30.34
C LEU A 129 -7.58 15.18 28.85
N THR A 130 -8.71 14.91 28.19
CA THR A 130 -8.85 14.98 26.74
C THR A 130 -10.13 15.67 26.31
N SER A 131 -10.19 16.12 25.05
CA SER A 131 -11.41 16.69 24.46
C SER A 131 -12.41 15.59 24.06
N ASP A 132 -13.67 16.00 23.89
CA ASP A 132 -14.74 15.13 23.39
C ASP A 132 -14.33 14.41 22.10
N ALA A 133 -13.80 15.14 21.13
CA ALA A 133 -13.41 14.57 19.83
C ALA A 133 -12.38 13.43 19.95
N ILE A 134 -11.48 13.46 20.93
CA ILE A 134 -10.49 12.40 21.14
C ILE A 134 -11.11 11.26 21.97
N ARG A 135 -11.91 11.59 22.98
CA ARG A 135 -12.62 10.63 23.82
C ARG A 135 -13.58 9.77 23.02
N ASP A 136 -14.46 10.40 22.21
CA ASP A 136 -15.48 9.72 21.42
C ASP A 136 -14.88 8.78 20.34
N ASN A 137 -13.64 9.03 19.94
CA ASN A 137 -12.88 8.13 19.06
C ASN A 137 -12.12 7.01 19.81
N GLY A 138 -12.21 6.93 21.13
CA GLY A 138 -11.61 5.87 21.93
C GLY A 138 -10.08 5.77 21.83
N LEU A 139 -9.38 6.91 21.63
CA LEU A 139 -7.93 6.90 21.39
C LEU A 139 -7.16 6.29 22.57
N PHE A 140 -7.50 6.65 23.78
CA PHE A 140 -6.80 6.15 24.97
C PHE A 140 -7.18 4.71 25.29
N GLU A 141 -8.44 4.34 25.12
CA GLU A 141 -8.95 2.97 25.29
C GLU A 141 -8.22 1.99 24.37
N ARG A 142 -7.96 2.39 23.13
CA ARG A 142 -7.21 1.58 22.14
C ARG A 142 -5.80 1.22 22.61
N TYR A 143 -5.10 2.13 23.30
CA TYR A 143 -3.71 1.92 23.72
C TYR A 143 -3.56 1.45 25.18
N PHE A 144 -4.56 1.69 26.02
CA PHE A 144 -4.53 1.39 27.45
C PHE A 144 -5.63 0.41 27.88
N GLY A 145 -6.76 0.33 27.17
CA GLY A 145 -7.95 -0.42 27.58
C GLY A 145 -7.88 -1.95 27.44
N ALA A 146 -6.80 -2.53 26.89
CA ALA A 146 -6.71 -3.97 26.63
C ALA A 146 -6.55 -4.82 27.92
N GLY A 147 -7.46 -4.67 28.89
CA GLY A 147 -7.57 -5.49 30.10
C GLY A 147 -6.56 -5.19 31.21
N ARG A 148 -5.59 -4.28 31.00
CA ARG A 148 -4.60 -3.92 32.00
C ARG A 148 -4.94 -2.65 32.78
N TYR A 149 -5.51 -1.67 32.11
CA TYR A 149 -5.82 -0.37 32.69
C TYR A 149 -7.30 -0.04 32.51
N GLU A 150 -7.87 0.61 33.50
CA GLU A 150 -9.14 1.30 33.41
C GLU A 150 -8.86 2.78 33.07
N VAL A 151 -9.47 3.26 31.98
CA VAL A 151 -9.33 4.66 31.51
C VAL A 151 -10.50 5.45 32.09
N LEU A 152 -10.19 6.52 32.84
CA LEU A 152 -11.16 7.38 33.48
C LEU A 152 -11.15 8.75 32.80
N HIS A 153 -12.34 9.31 32.58
CA HIS A 153 -12.53 10.66 32.05
C HIS A 153 -13.22 11.55 33.08
N PRO A 154 -12.93 12.87 33.09
CA PRO A 154 -13.66 13.81 33.94
C PRO A 154 -15.15 13.75 33.61
N ARG A 155 -15.98 13.83 34.65
CA ARG A 155 -17.42 13.93 34.52
C ARG A 155 -17.79 15.32 34.03
N ASN A 156 -18.66 15.38 33.04
CA ASN A 156 -19.18 16.65 32.54
C ASN A 156 -20.32 17.12 33.46
N GLU A 157 -20.09 18.16 34.22
CA GLU A 157 -21.17 18.80 34.98
C GLU A 157 -21.97 19.73 34.07
N ALA A 158 -23.29 19.60 34.09
CA ALA A 158 -24.23 20.42 33.33
C ALA A 158 -23.96 20.45 31.80
N GLY A 159 -23.39 19.39 31.22
CA GLY A 159 -23.10 19.30 29.77
C GLY A 159 -21.88 20.13 29.32
N VAL A 160 -21.09 20.65 30.23
CA VAL A 160 -19.88 21.45 29.92
C VAL A 160 -18.65 20.56 30.03
N ASP A 161 -17.93 20.35 28.91
CA ASP A 161 -16.62 19.71 28.93
C ASP A 161 -15.56 20.71 29.41
N CYS A 162 -15.16 20.54 30.68
CA CYS A 162 -14.16 21.40 31.32
C CYS A 162 -12.81 21.37 30.59
N VAL A 163 -12.39 20.23 30.08
CA VAL A 163 -11.09 20.07 29.37
C VAL A 163 -11.12 20.76 28.03
N THR A 164 -12.17 20.52 27.25
CA THR A 164 -12.36 21.17 25.93
C THR A 164 -12.41 22.68 26.08
N ASN A 165 -13.17 23.20 27.09
CA ASN A 165 -13.25 24.63 27.34
C ASN A 165 -11.92 25.23 27.85
N ALA A 166 -11.16 24.49 28.68
CA ALA A 166 -9.86 24.97 29.16
C ALA A 166 -8.85 25.11 28.00
N VAL A 167 -8.92 24.26 26.99
CA VAL A 167 -7.95 24.28 25.88
C VAL A 167 -8.44 25.09 24.69
N TYR A 168 -9.70 24.91 24.26
CA TYR A 168 -10.25 25.49 23.03
C TYR A 168 -11.22 26.65 23.26
N GLY A 169 -11.60 26.94 24.52
CA GLY A 169 -12.49 28.07 24.82
C GLY A 169 -11.87 29.40 24.39
N GLU A 170 -12.69 30.46 24.31
CA GLU A 170 -12.27 31.80 23.92
C GLU A 170 -11.05 32.29 24.70
N ASN A 171 -11.04 32.07 26.04
CA ASN A 171 -9.92 32.35 26.94
C ASN A 171 -9.15 31.09 27.29
N GLY A 172 -9.02 30.15 26.35
CA GLY A 172 -8.35 28.87 26.55
C GLY A 172 -6.84 28.91 26.31
N ILE A 173 -6.18 27.79 26.56
CA ILE A 173 -4.71 27.65 26.41
C ILE A 173 -4.29 27.92 24.96
N LYS A 174 -5.06 27.48 23.95
CA LYS A 174 -4.75 27.71 22.54
C LYS A 174 -4.83 29.18 22.14
N SER A 175 -5.61 29.98 22.84
CA SER A 175 -5.67 31.43 22.67
C SER A 175 -4.57 32.17 23.45
N GLY A 176 -3.63 31.42 24.09
CA GLY A 176 -2.49 31.98 24.81
C GLY A 176 -2.72 32.22 26.33
N HIS A 177 -3.87 31.82 26.89
CA HIS A 177 -4.18 32.00 28.29
C HIS A 177 -3.62 30.84 29.12
N LEU A 178 -2.45 31.04 29.71
CA LEU A 178 -1.75 30.01 30.49
C LEU A 178 -2.02 30.08 32.00
N HIS A 179 -2.89 30.99 32.45
CA HIS A 179 -3.26 31.22 33.87
C HIS A 179 -4.77 31.48 34.01
N GLY A 180 -5.25 31.52 35.26
CA GLY A 180 -6.64 31.81 35.58
C GLY A 180 -7.61 30.71 35.17
N ARG A 181 -8.69 31.07 34.46
CA ARG A 181 -9.81 30.17 34.16
C ARG A 181 -9.43 28.81 33.53
N PRO A 182 -8.53 28.71 32.53
CA PRO A 182 -8.11 27.40 32.00
C PRO A 182 -7.50 26.47 33.04
N VAL A 183 -6.67 27.05 33.92
CA VAL A 183 -6.01 26.29 35.00
C VAL A 183 -7.01 25.83 36.05
N GLU A 184 -8.01 26.67 36.38
CA GLU A 184 -9.08 26.33 37.33
C GLU A 184 -9.93 25.16 36.81
N LEU A 185 -10.33 25.19 35.52
CA LEU A 185 -11.09 24.13 34.89
C LEU A 185 -10.31 22.81 34.87
N LEU A 186 -9.03 22.84 34.53
CA LEU A 186 -8.19 21.64 34.53
C LEU A 186 -7.94 21.12 35.95
N ARG A 187 -7.82 22.00 36.95
CA ARG A 187 -7.68 21.59 38.34
C ARG A 187 -8.94 20.88 38.82
N ALA A 188 -10.12 21.40 38.49
CA ALA A 188 -11.40 20.74 38.81
C ALA A 188 -11.51 19.37 38.13
N ALA A 189 -11.11 19.25 36.84
CA ALA A 189 -11.07 17.99 36.13
C ALA A 189 -10.09 16.97 36.77
N CYS A 190 -8.91 17.43 37.22
CA CYS A 190 -7.96 16.59 37.96
C CYS A 190 -8.55 16.10 39.29
N ALA A 191 -9.20 16.98 40.05
CA ALA A 191 -9.82 16.62 41.33
C ALA A 191 -10.94 15.58 41.17
N ASP A 192 -11.76 15.70 40.11
CA ASP A 192 -12.78 14.72 39.79
C ASP A 192 -12.17 13.35 39.42
N LEU A 193 -11.11 13.32 38.59
CA LEU A 193 -10.40 12.09 38.27
C LEU A 193 -9.82 11.40 39.52
N VAL A 194 -9.22 12.17 40.43
CA VAL A 194 -8.71 11.65 41.71
C VAL A 194 -9.86 11.08 42.57
N ALA A 195 -11.00 11.78 42.63
CA ALA A 195 -12.19 11.30 43.32
C ALA A 195 -12.77 10.02 42.71
N GLN A 196 -12.60 9.81 41.42
CA GLN A 196 -12.95 8.55 40.73
C GLN A 196 -11.91 7.44 41.01
N GLY A 197 -10.78 7.76 41.62
CA GLY A 197 -9.71 6.85 41.98
C GLY A 197 -8.64 6.69 40.90
N ALA A 198 -8.43 7.69 40.07
CA ALA A 198 -7.26 7.72 39.19
C ALA A 198 -5.97 7.67 39.99
N GLU A 199 -5.00 6.87 39.56
CA GLU A 199 -3.70 6.68 40.22
C GLU A 199 -2.59 7.49 39.53
N ILE A 200 -2.80 7.84 38.28
CA ILE A 200 -2.01 8.80 37.50
C ILE A 200 -2.93 9.58 36.56
N ILE A 201 -2.49 10.75 36.13
CA ILE A 201 -3.20 11.57 35.14
C ILE A 201 -2.34 11.76 33.89
N LEU A 202 -2.92 11.47 32.73
CA LEU A 202 -2.33 11.70 31.40
C LEU A 202 -3.00 12.91 30.75
N PRO A 203 -2.27 13.99 30.43
CA PRO A 203 -2.74 14.98 29.47
C PRO A 203 -3.00 14.32 28.10
N GLY A 204 -4.22 14.38 27.62
CA GLY A 204 -4.64 13.90 26.30
C GLY A 204 -4.68 15.02 25.23
N LEU A 205 -4.23 16.20 25.62
CA LEU A 205 -3.96 17.35 24.76
C LEU A 205 -2.59 17.91 25.12
N ALA A 206 -1.73 18.05 24.14
CA ALA A 206 -0.33 18.43 24.37
C ALA A 206 -0.18 19.85 24.95
N GLU A 207 -1.17 20.71 24.74
CA GLU A 207 -1.26 22.06 25.30
C GLU A 207 -1.36 22.07 26.83
N ILE A 208 -1.93 21.04 27.46
CA ILE A 208 -2.07 20.94 28.91
C ILE A 208 -0.69 20.90 29.61
N ALA A 209 0.32 20.33 28.96
CA ALA A 209 1.69 20.31 29.47
C ALA A 209 2.26 21.72 29.69
N LEU A 210 1.78 22.73 28.96
CA LEU A 210 2.22 24.13 29.12
C LEU A 210 1.81 24.75 30.45
N VAL A 211 0.68 24.30 30.99
CA VAL A 211 0.13 24.80 32.27
C VAL A 211 0.33 23.83 33.42
N ALA A 212 1.04 22.72 33.22
CA ALA A 212 1.24 21.69 34.23
C ALA A 212 1.79 22.25 35.59
N ARG A 213 2.73 23.22 35.52
CA ARG A 213 3.27 23.89 36.74
C ARG A 213 2.23 24.74 37.44
N ALA A 214 1.32 25.37 36.69
CA ALA A 214 0.27 26.23 37.25
C ALA A 214 -0.85 25.43 37.93
N LEU A 215 -0.98 24.12 37.60
CA LEU A 215 -1.92 23.22 38.29
C LEU A 215 -1.53 22.99 39.76
N GLY A 216 -0.25 23.19 40.12
CA GLY A 216 0.26 22.99 41.48
C GLY A 216 0.46 21.51 41.82
N THR A 217 0.48 21.21 43.12
CA THR A 217 0.61 19.84 43.62
C THR A 217 -0.74 19.13 43.49
N LEU A 218 -0.74 17.98 42.80
CA LEU A 218 -1.87 17.07 42.72
C LEU A 218 -1.59 15.84 43.61
N ASP A 219 -2.64 15.19 44.09
CA ASP A 219 -2.52 13.99 44.94
C ASP A 219 -2.01 12.77 44.17
N VAL A 220 -2.01 12.82 42.84
CA VAL A 220 -1.48 11.77 41.94
C VAL A 220 -0.54 12.37 40.90
N PRO A 221 0.41 11.60 40.34
CA PRO A 221 1.32 12.09 39.34
C PRO A 221 0.60 12.57 38.08
N LEU A 222 0.95 13.77 37.61
CA LEU A 222 0.62 14.27 36.27
C LEU A 222 1.79 13.99 35.35
N VAL A 223 1.58 13.18 34.32
CA VAL A 223 2.64 12.77 33.37
C VAL A 223 2.96 13.91 32.42
N ASP A 224 4.25 14.23 32.27
CA ASP A 224 4.72 15.21 31.28
C ASP A 224 4.80 14.56 29.88
N VAL A 225 3.67 14.55 29.19
CA VAL A 225 3.51 13.88 27.89
C VAL A 225 4.45 14.44 26.81
N ASN A 226 4.72 15.76 26.84
CA ASN A 226 5.61 16.40 25.87
C ASN A 226 7.08 15.98 26.08
N LEU A 227 7.49 15.83 27.35
CA LEU A 227 8.83 15.33 27.67
C LEU A 227 8.97 13.84 27.31
N VAL A 228 7.96 13.04 27.61
CA VAL A 228 7.94 11.61 27.23
C VAL A 228 8.07 11.49 25.72
N TYR A 229 7.29 12.26 24.97
CA TYR A 229 7.34 12.23 23.51
C TYR A 229 8.67 12.73 22.96
N ALA A 230 9.20 13.83 23.48
CA ALA A 230 10.51 14.35 23.07
C ALA A 230 11.64 13.31 23.28
N ARG A 231 11.63 12.59 24.40
CA ARG A 231 12.59 11.50 24.68
C ARG A 231 12.43 10.35 23.69
N TYR A 232 11.21 9.93 23.41
CA TYR A 232 10.93 8.87 22.43
C TYR A 232 11.41 9.25 21.03
N VAL A 233 11.09 10.48 20.60
CA VAL A 233 11.51 11.01 19.30
C VAL A 233 13.04 11.07 19.20
N THR A 234 13.74 11.58 20.20
CA THR A 234 15.20 11.69 20.19
C THR A 234 15.90 10.32 20.28
N ALA A 235 15.30 9.34 20.96
CA ALA A 235 15.83 7.96 21.00
C ALA A 235 15.77 7.26 19.64
N GLY A 236 14.77 7.58 18.80
CA GLY A 236 14.69 7.13 17.42
C GLY A 236 14.36 5.67 17.18
N GLN A 237 13.69 5.08 18.10
CA GLN A 237 13.20 3.70 17.99
C GLN A 237 11.77 3.72 17.44
N TYR A 238 11.61 4.03 16.16
CA TYR A 238 10.29 4.04 15.52
C TYR A 238 10.01 2.71 14.87
N SER A 239 8.74 2.31 14.87
CA SER A 239 8.29 1.19 14.06
C SER A 239 8.39 1.56 12.57
N PRO A 240 8.82 0.63 11.72
CA PRO A 240 8.80 0.86 10.28
C PRO A 240 7.37 1.20 9.82
N PRO A 241 7.22 1.94 8.72
CA PRO A 241 5.92 2.27 8.19
C PRO A 241 5.15 1.00 7.82
N ARG A 242 3.84 0.99 8.12
CA ARG A 242 2.94 -0.11 7.75
C ARG A 242 2.36 0.09 6.34
N ARG A 243 3.16 0.65 5.42
CA ARG A 243 2.72 0.86 4.06
C ARG A 243 2.32 -0.46 3.42
N ARG A 244 1.14 -0.49 2.81
CA ARG A 244 0.70 -1.66 2.05
C ARG A 244 1.56 -1.80 0.81
N PHE A 245 1.93 -3.05 0.48
CA PHE A 245 2.59 -3.38 -0.79
C PHE A 245 1.75 -2.86 -1.96
N LYS A 246 2.41 -2.25 -2.95
CA LYS A 246 1.79 -1.70 -4.14
C LYS A 246 2.43 -2.30 -5.38
N LEU A 247 1.64 -3.01 -6.17
CA LEU A 247 2.05 -3.49 -7.48
C LEU A 247 1.88 -2.38 -8.52
N GLY A 248 2.93 -2.05 -9.26
CA GLY A 248 2.86 -1.25 -10.47
C GLY A 248 2.61 -2.16 -11.67
N VAL A 249 1.69 -1.80 -12.54
CA VAL A 249 1.42 -2.49 -13.81
C VAL A 249 1.67 -1.53 -14.96
N LEU A 250 2.67 -1.81 -15.80
CA LEU A 250 2.85 -1.11 -17.06
C LEU A 250 1.93 -1.74 -18.08
N GLY A 251 0.81 -1.08 -18.35
CA GLY A 251 -0.22 -1.49 -19.30
C GLY A 251 -0.18 -0.71 -20.61
N GLY A 252 -1.14 -0.97 -21.49
CA GLY A 252 -1.23 -0.32 -22.79
C GLY A 252 -0.40 -1.00 -23.89
N VAL A 253 0.55 -1.85 -23.52
CA VAL A 253 1.39 -2.63 -24.47
C VAL A 253 0.70 -3.93 -24.90
N GLY A 254 -0.52 -3.80 -25.24
CA GLY A 254 -1.69 -4.63 -25.48
C GLY A 254 -2.81 -4.20 -24.50
N PRO A 255 -3.69 -3.24 -24.90
CA PRO A 255 -4.75 -2.75 -24.00
C PRO A 255 -5.66 -3.85 -23.45
N ALA A 256 -6.14 -4.75 -24.31
CA ALA A 256 -6.98 -5.88 -23.92
C ALA A 256 -6.25 -6.86 -22.98
N ALA A 257 -4.97 -7.12 -23.26
CA ALA A 257 -4.11 -7.95 -22.42
C ALA A 257 -3.90 -7.34 -21.00
N THR A 258 -3.84 -6.01 -20.91
CA THR A 258 -3.76 -5.33 -19.61
C THR A 258 -5.02 -5.57 -18.79
N VAL A 259 -6.20 -5.46 -19.38
CA VAL A 259 -7.48 -5.72 -18.71
C VAL A 259 -7.57 -7.18 -18.24
N ASP A 260 -7.20 -8.12 -19.11
CA ASP A 260 -7.16 -9.55 -18.77
C ASP A 260 -6.20 -9.83 -17.60
N PHE A 261 -5.01 -9.22 -17.62
CA PHE A 261 -4.04 -9.35 -16.51
C PHE A 261 -4.59 -8.82 -15.19
N LEU A 262 -5.26 -7.68 -15.19
CA LEU A 262 -5.92 -7.15 -13.98
C LEU A 262 -6.99 -8.10 -13.46
N GLY A 263 -7.80 -8.69 -14.35
CA GLY A 263 -8.76 -9.73 -13.98
C GLY A 263 -8.08 -10.96 -13.37
N LYS A 264 -6.90 -11.37 -13.87
CA LYS A 264 -6.11 -12.47 -13.32
C LYS A 264 -5.56 -12.14 -11.93
N LEU A 265 -5.10 -10.91 -11.70
CA LEU A 265 -4.69 -10.47 -10.35
C LEU A 265 -5.83 -10.58 -9.34
N VAL A 266 -7.03 -10.15 -9.71
CA VAL A 266 -8.22 -10.26 -8.85
C VAL A 266 -8.54 -11.73 -8.55
N ARG A 267 -8.63 -12.58 -9.57
CA ARG A 267 -8.98 -14.01 -9.39
C ARG A 267 -7.95 -14.80 -8.57
N ASN A 268 -6.66 -14.44 -8.68
CA ASN A 268 -5.59 -15.14 -7.96
C ASN A 268 -5.34 -14.58 -6.55
N THR A 269 -5.96 -13.46 -6.17
CA THR A 269 -5.84 -12.93 -4.80
C THR A 269 -6.82 -13.64 -3.88
N PRO A 270 -6.37 -14.34 -2.82
CA PRO A 270 -7.25 -14.93 -1.83
C PRO A 270 -7.86 -13.82 -0.97
N ALA A 271 -9.03 -13.32 -1.38
CA ALA A 271 -9.72 -12.20 -0.76
C ALA A 271 -11.14 -12.61 -0.35
N ALA A 272 -11.56 -12.24 0.86
CA ALA A 272 -12.94 -12.37 1.33
C ALA A 272 -13.74 -11.08 1.15
N CYS A 273 -13.04 -9.93 1.03
CA CYS A 273 -13.63 -8.61 0.80
C CYS A 273 -12.66 -7.74 -0.02
N ASP A 274 -13.13 -6.58 -0.49
CA ASP A 274 -12.34 -5.66 -1.32
C ASP A 274 -11.02 -5.25 -0.67
N GLN A 275 -11.00 -5.12 0.66
CA GLN A 275 -9.84 -4.68 1.43
C GLN A 275 -8.71 -5.71 1.49
N ASP A 276 -8.98 -6.96 1.16
CA ASP A 276 -8.01 -8.05 1.13
C ASP A 276 -7.22 -8.08 -0.19
N HIS A 277 -7.74 -7.42 -1.23
CA HIS A 277 -7.06 -7.35 -2.52
C HIS A 277 -5.76 -6.54 -2.46
N ILE A 278 -4.80 -6.92 -3.31
CA ILE A 278 -3.53 -6.19 -3.44
C ILE A 278 -3.77 -4.79 -4.03
N LYS A 279 -3.03 -3.80 -3.51
CA LYS A 279 -3.08 -2.44 -4.06
C LYS A 279 -2.34 -2.40 -5.38
N VAL A 280 -3.02 -2.00 -6.45
CA VAL A 280 -2.46 -1.92 -7.81
C VAL A 280 -2.46 -0.46 -8.29
N MET A 281 -1.38 -0.07 -8.96
CA MET A 281 -1.26 1.18 -9.72
C MET A 281 -0.99 0.79 -11.18
N VAL A 282 -1.75 1.36 -12.10
CA VAL A 282 -1.62 1.05 -13.54
C VAL A 282 -1.20 2.31 -14.28
N GLU A 283 -0.08 2.22 -14.97
CA GLU A 283 0.33 3.19 -15.99
C GLU A 283 -0.03 2.60 -17.35
N HIS A 284 -1.12 3.09 -17.96
CA HIS A 284 -1.67 2.54 -19.19
C HIS A 284 -1.36 3.43 -20.38
N ASP A 285 -0.24 3.16 -21.06
CA ASP A 285 0.22 3.95 -22.19
C ASP A 285 0.21 3.14 -23.49
N PRO A 286 -0.87 3.23 -24.31
CA PRO A 286 -0.97 2.54 -25.58
C PRO A 286 -0.14 3.20 -26.70
N GLN A 287 0.50 4.35 -26.43
CA GLN A 287 1.32 5.07 -27.40
C GLN A 287 2.79 4.64 -27.37
N ILE A 288 3.18 3.74 -26.45
CA ILE A 288 4.52 3.12 -26.45
C ILE A 288 4.73 2.43 -27.81
N PRO A 289 5.83 2.75 -28.55
CA PRO A 289 6.10 2.20 -29.88
C PRO A 289 5.98 0.68 -29.94
N ASP A 290 5.58 0.12 -31.08
CA ASP A 290 5.41 -1.32 -31.22
C ASP A 290 6.74 -2.06 -31.04
N ARG A 291 6.75 -2.98 -30.11
CA ARG A 291 7.94 -3.74 -29.68
C ARG A 291 8.40 -4.73 -30.75
N THR A 292 7.47 -5.28 -31.53
CA THR A 292 7.78 -6.24 -32.61
C THR A 292 8.39 -5.51 -33.80
N GLU A 293 7.82 -4.38 -34.21
CA GLU A 293 8.36 -3.54 -35.28
C GLU A 293 9.76 -3.03 -34.94
N ALA A 294 9.96 -2.54 -33.68
CA ALA A 294 11.27 -2.11 -33.23
C ALA A 294 12.33 -3.23 -33.31
N LEU A 295 11.99 -4.45 -32.90
CA LEU A 295 12.91 -5.59 -32.92
C LEU A 295 13.21 -6.11 -34.33
N LEU A 296 12.29 -5.91 -35.28
CA LEU A 296 12.46 -6.29 -36.67
C LEU A 296 13.09 -5.16 -37.51
N GLY A 297 13.38 -4.02 -36.93
CA GLY A 297 14.08 -2.88 -37.57
C GLY A 297 13.17 -1.97 -38.40
N GLY A 298 11.82 -2.08 -38.23
CA GLY A 298 10.84 -1.27 -38.95
C GLY A 298 10.18 -0.16 -38.14
N GLY A 299 10.41 -0.08 -36.83
CA GLY A 299 9.75 0.85 -35.96
C GLY A 299 10.68 1.56 -34.96
N ASP A 300 10.13 2.54 -34.24
CA ASP A 300 10.84 3.31 -33.21
C ASP A 300 11.20 2.46 -32.00
N ASP A 301 12.35 2.78 -31.35
CA ASP A 301 12.81 2.09 -30.14
C ASP A 301 11.93 2.45 -28.92
N PRO A 302 11.21 1.49 -28.33
CA PRO A 302 10.33 1.73 -27.18
C PRO A 302 11.06 1.90 -25.84
N THR A 303 12.39 1.80 -25.80
CA THR A 303 13.18 1.76 -24.55
C THR A 303 12.89 2.96 -23.65
N LEU A 304 12.90 4.17 -24.21
CA LEU A 304 12.68 5.40 -23.44
C LEU A 304 11.24 5.49 -22.90
N ALA A 305 10.24 5.14 -23.74
CA ALA A 305 8.84 5.17 -23.34
C ALA A 305 8.54 4.13 -22.24
N LEU A 306 9.07 2.90 -22.38
CA LEU A 306 8.98 1.88 -21.32
C LEU A 306 9.64 2.33 -20.02
N TYR A 307 10.83 2.95 -20.11
CA TYR A 307 11.53 3.47 -18.96
C TYR A 307 10.74 4.60 -18.26
N ALA A 308 10.21 5.56 -19.02
CA ALA A 308 9.42 6.66 -18.49
C ALA A 308 8.16 6.17 -17.76
N ALA A 309 7.43 5.22 -18.35
CA ALA A 309 6.28 4.61 -17.70
C ALA A 309 6.65 3.84 -16.41
N CYS A 310 7.78 3.12 -16.41
CA CYS A 310 8.29 2.48 -15.18
C CYS A 310 8.69 3.51 -14.11
N LYS A 311 9.26 4.67 -14.50
CA LYS A 311 9.59 5.76 -13.56
C LYS A 311 8.33 6.37 -12.95
N THR A 312 7.26 6.56 -13.71
CA THR A 312 5.96 7.01 -13.18
C THR A 312 5.44 6.04 -12.12
N LEU A 313 5.54 4.74 -12.36
CA LEU A 313 5.16 3.72 -11.37
C LEU A 313 6.04 3.75 -10.12
N GLU A 314 7.36 3.88 -10.29
CA GLU A 314 8.33 4.01 -9.19
C GLU A 314 8.04 5.26 -8.34
N GLU A 315 7.87 6.43 -8.98
CA GLU A 315 7.52 7.70 -8.32
C GLU A 315 6.15 7.64 -7.64
N GLY A 316 5.21 6.87 -8.22
CA GLY A 316 3.93 6.54 -7.62
C GLY A 316 4.04 5.63 -6.40
N GLY A 317 5.24 5.14 -6.09
CA GLY A 317 5.56 4.31 -4.94
C GLY A 317 5.17 2.84 -5.13
N ALA A 318 5.30 2.30 -6.34
CA ALA A 318 5.25 0.85 -6.57
C ALA A 318 6.42 0.17 -5.86
N ASP A 319 6.20 -1.02 -5.33
CA ASP A 319 7.23 -1.87 -4.71
C ASP A 319 7.76 -2.91 -5.70
N LEU A 320 6.99 -3.20 -6.73
CA LEU A 320 7.25 -4.18 -7.76
C LEU A 320 6.56 -3.73 -9.04
N ILE A 321 7.16 -3.96 -10.21
CA ILE A 321 6.55 -3.64 -11.50
C ILE A 321 6.31 -4.93 -12.30
N ALA A 322 5.10 -5.07 -12.85
CA ALA A 322 4.72 -6.11 -13.79
C ALA A 322 4.46 -5.49 -15.17
N ILE A 323 4.97 -6.13 -16.23
CA ILE A 323 4.74 -5.75 -17.62
C ILE A 323 4.05 -6.92 -18.31
N PRO A 324 2.71 -6.92 -18.49
CA PRO A 324 1.99 -8.00 -19.16
C PRO A 324 2.17 -7.92 -20.69
N CYS A 325 3.41 -8.03 -21.13
CA CYS A 325 3.79 -8.05 -22.54
C CYS A 325 5.09 -8.84 -22.71
N ASN A 326 5.03 -9.99 -23.39
CA ASN A 326 6.21 -10.84 -23.59
C ASN A 326 7.32 -10.12 -24.35
N THR A 327 6.98 -9.46 -25.47
CA THR A 327 7.94 -8.77 -26.34
C THR A 327 8.65 -7.61 -25.64
N ALA A 328 7.98 -6.91 -24.71
CA ALA A 328 8.57 -5.81 -23.95
C ALA A 328 9.77 -6.26 -23.09
N HIS A 329 9.81 -7.55 -22.70
CA HIS A 329 10.92 -8.08 -21.91
C HIS A 329 12.27 -8.11 -22.65
N ALA A 330 12.28 -7.94 -23.97
CA ALA A 330 13.52 -7.72 -24.73
C ALA A 330 14.23 -6.40 -24.37
N PHE A 331 13.53 -5.47 -23.75
CA PHE A 331 14.03 -4.15 -23.36
C PHE A 331 14.28 -4.02 -21.84
N VAL A 332 13.78 -4.96 -21.04
CA VAL A 332 13.85 -4.88 -19.56
C VAL A 332 15.28 -4.85 -19.06
N GLU A 333 16.19 -5.65 -19.61
CA GLU A 333 17.60 -5.65 -19.18
C GLU A 333 18.29 -4.29 -19.36
N ARG A 334 17.82 -3.47 -20.32
CA ARG A 334 18.38 -2.14 -20.62
C ARG A 334 17.89 -1.11 -19.59
N ILE A 335 16.65 -1.21 -19.12
CA ILE A 335 16.03 -0.19 -18.24
C ILE A 335 16.15 -0.53 -16.75
N GLN A 336 16.18 -1.80 -16.38
CA GLN A 336 16.22 -2.24 -14.97
C GLN A 336 17.37 -1.62 -14.15
N PRO A 337 18.60 -1.48 -14.66
CA PRO A 337 19.70 -0.88 -13.88
C PRO A 337 19.46 0.58 -13.47
N SER A 338 18.55 1.29 -14.15
CA SER A 338 18.20 2.70 -13.88
C SER A 338 16.93 2.86 -13.03
N LEU A 339 16.34 1.76 -12.58
CA LEU A 339 15.15 1.72 -11.73
C LEU A 339 15.52 1.20 -10.34
N GLY A 340 15.02 1.85 -9.30
CA GLY A 340 15.14 1.39 -7.92
C GLY A 340 14.10 0.33 -7.55
N VAL A 341 13.10 0.11 -8.41
CA VAL A 341 12.02 -0.88 -8.22
C VAL A 341 12.24 -2.06 -9.18
N PRO A 342 12.17 -3.32 -8.70
CA PRO A 342 12.36 -4.48 -9.54
C PRO A 342 11.18 -4.68 -10.50
N ILE A 343 11.50 -5.15 -11.73
CA ILE A 343 10.52 -5.62 -12.70
C ILE A 343 10.47 -7.15 -12.63
N VAL A 344 9.27 -7.72 -12.46
CA VAL A 344 9.09 -9.17 -12.52
C VAL A 344 9.29 -9.65 -13.94
N ASN A 345 10.29 -10.50 -14.16
CA ASN A 345 10.52 -11.06 -15.48
C ASN A 345 9.55 -12.21 -15.79
N MET A 346 8.54 -11.91 -16.61
CA MET A 346 7.47 -12.82 -17.00
C MET A 346 7.99 -14.10 -17.66
N LEU A 347 9.05 -13.99 -18.47
CA LEU A 347 9.61 -15.12 -19.23
C LEU A 347 10.31 -16.10 -18.29
N THR A 348 11.07 -15.57 -17.34
CA THR A 348 11.73 -16.35 -16.28
C THR A 348 10.70 -17.05 -15.39
N CYS A 349 9.65 -16.34 -14.98
CA CYS A 349 8.56 -16.93 -14.19
C CYS A 349 7.87 -18.07 -14.94
N THR A 350 7.65 -17.90 -16.25
CA THR A 350 7.05 -18.94 -17.10
C THR A 350 7.94 -20.17 -17.22
N ALA A 351 9.24 -19.97 -17.43
CA ALA A 351 10.19 -21.08 -17.51
C ALA A 351 10.36 -21.83 -16.17
N ASP A 352 10.32 -21.10 -15.03
CA ASP A 352 10.32 -21.71 -13.70
C ASP A 352 9.04 -22.54 -13.47
N TYR A 353 7.87 -21.98 -13.81
CA TYR A 353 6.60 -22.71 -13.74
C TYR A 353 6.60 -24.00 -14.58
N LEU A 354 7.14 -23.94 -15.80
CA LEU A 354 7.25 -25.13 -16.67
C LEU A 354 8.10 -26.22 -16.00
N ARG A 355 9.24 -25.85 -15.40
CA ARG A 355 10.14 -26.80 -14.73
C ARG A 355 9.46 -27.47 -13.53
N GLU A 356 8.67 -26.72 -12.78
CA GLU A 356 7.97 -27.22 -11.60
C GLU A 356 6.75 -28.08 -11.95
N SER A 357 5.99 -27.67 -12.98
CA SER A 357 4.71 -28.29 -13.34
C SER A 357 4.84 -29.47 -14.31
N PHE A 358 5.93 -29.55 -15.11
CA PHE A 358 6.11 -30.55 -16.13
C PHE A 358 7.48 -31.25 -16.00
N PRO A 359 7.69 -32.06 -14.95
CA PRO A 359 8.94 -32.78 -14.79
C PRO A 359 9.19 -33.76 -15.94
N GLY A 360 10.40 -33.69 -16.52
CA GLY A 360 10.79 -34.51 -17.67
C GLY A 360 10.48 -33.91 -19.06
N LEU A 361 9.73 -32.80 -19.12
CA LEU A 361 9.54 -32.05 -20.37
C LEU A 361 10.89 -31.52 -20.87
N ARG A 362 11.14 -31.62 -22.20
CA ARG A 362 12.34 -31.06 -22.81
C ARG A 362 12.02 -30.04 -23.89
N GLU A 363 10.98 -30.27 -24.67
CA GLU A 363 10.60 -29.43 -25.81
C GLU A 363 9.34 -28.64 -25.46
N VAL A 364 9.41 -27.34 -25.67
CA VAL A 364 8.31 -26.39 -25.37
C VAL A 364 7.96 -25.61 -26.62
N GLY A 365 6.72 -25.74 -27.06
CA GLY A 365 6.19 -24.90 -28.13
C GLY A 365 6.02 -23.46 -27.66
N VAL A 366 6.38 -22.50 -28.51
CA VAL A 366 6.19 -21.08 -28.16
C VAL A 366 5.45 -20.39 -29.31
N LEU A 367 4.19 -20.03 -29.09
CA LEU A 367 3.41 -19.16 -29.96
C LEU A 367 3.66 -17.71 -29.59
N ALA A 368 4.47 -17.00 -30.37
CA ALA A 368 4.86 -15.63 -30.07
C ALA A 368 4.97 -14.78 -31.34
N THR A 369 5.02 -13.45 -31.19
CA THR A 369 5.27 -12.57 -32.31
C THR A 369 6.66 -12.82 -32.91
N SER A 370 6.82 -12.53 -34.20
CA SER A 370 8.12 -12.68 -34.87
C SER A 370 9.22 -11.83 -34.20
N GLY A 371 8.89 -10.66 -33.62
CA GLY A 371 9.83 -9.85 -32.83
C GLY A 371 10.27 -10.55 -31.55
N THR A 372 9.35 -11.22 -30.85
CA THR A 372 9.69 -12.00 -29.64
C THR A 372 10.63 -13.16 -29.98
N LEU A 373 10.35 -13.88 -31.08
CA LEU A 373 11.21 -14.97 -31.56
C LEU A 373 12.60 -14.45 -31.99
N ALA A 374 12.64 -13.36 -32.76
CA ALA A 374 13.88 -12.76 -33.26
C ALA A 374 14.78 -12.24 -32.12
N SER A 375 14.19 -11.74 -31.04
CA SER A 375 14.93 -11.28 -29.84
C SER A 375 15.53 -12.42 -29.01
N ARG A 376 15.09 -13.67 -29.20
CA ARG A 376 15.50 -14.88 -28.49
C ARG A 376 15.29 -14.83 -26.97
N VAL A 377 14.42 -13.95 -26.48
CA VAL A 377 14.23 -13.77 -25.02
C VAL A 377 13.59 -14.99 -24.36
N TYR A 378 12.63 -15.65 -25.04
CA TYR A 378 12.08 -16.92 -24.54
C TYR A 378 13.10 -18.05 -24.63
N GLU A 379 13.80 -18.16 -25.77
CA GLU A 379 14.81 -19.19 -25.96
C GLU A 379 15.84 -19.17 -24.83
N LYS A 380 16.42 -18.00 -24.52
CA LYS A 380 17.35 -17.83 -23.40
C LYS A 380 16.76 -18.23 -22.04
N ALA A 381 15.52 -17.82 -21.76
CA ALA A 381 14.84 -18.13 -20.50
C ALA A 381 14.56 -19.63 -20.35
N LEU A 382 14.19 -20.30 -21.44
CA LEU A 382 13.90 -21.73 -21.51
C LEU A 382 15.19 -22.57 -21.44
N GLU A 383 16.22 -22.21 -22.22
CA GLU A 383 17.54 -22.88 -22.22
C GLU A 383 18.18 -22.86 -20.82
N ALA A 384 18.07 -21.75 -20.10
CA ALA A 384 18.57 -21.63 -18.72
C ALA A 384 17.89 -22.60 -17.73
N ARG A 385 16.75 -23.23 -18.11
CA ARG A 385 16.03 -24.26 -17.32
C ARG A 385 16.07 -25.63 -17.97
N GLY A 386 16.85 -25.81 -19.03
CA GLY A 386 17.08 -27.08 -19.72
C GLY A 386 16.01 -27.44 -20.76
N PHE A 387 15.21 -26.47 -21.20
CA PHE A 387 14.22 -26.65 -22.26
C PHE A 387 14.76 -26.26 -23.64
N VAL A 388 14.21 -26.85 -24.67
CA VAL A 388 14.41 -26.50 -26.08
C VAL A 388 13.13 -25.82 -26.59
N GLN A 389 13.27 -24.61 -27.13
CA GLN A 389 12.15 -23.89 -27.75
C GLN A 389 11.84 -24.45 -29.14
N ILE A 390 10.57 -24.73 -29.37
CA ILE A 390 10.05 -25.08 -30.71
C ILE A 390 9.11 -23.94 -31.16
N ALA A 391 9.47 -23.23 -32.21
CA ALA A 391 8.62 -22.22 -32.84
C ALA A 391 7.83 -22.82 -34.02
N PRO A 392 6.68 -22.24 -34.42
CA PRO A 392 5.95 -22.66 -35.63
C PRO A 392 6.81 -22.58 -36.90
N ALA A 393 6.53 -23.42 -37.88
CA ALA A 393 7.13 -23.32 -39.19
C ALA A 393 6.78 -21.97 -39.87
N ALA A 394 7.58 -21.51 -40.82
CA ALA A 394 7.46 -20.16 -41.38
C ALA A 394 6.03 -19.81 -41.85
N ALA A 395 5.35 -20.76 -42.53
CA ALA A 395 3.97 -20.54 -42.98
C ALA A 395 2.97 -20.42 -41.83
N ALA A 396 3.09 -21.26 -40.79
CA ALA A 396 2.26 -21.20 -39.60
C ALA A 396 2.56 -19.93 -38.76
N GLN A 397 3.83 -19.51 -38.69
CA GLN A 397 4.23 -18.26 -38.06
C GLN A 397 3.63 -17.02 -38.75
N ALA A 398 3.58 -17.01 -40.10
CA ALA A 398 2.95 -15.94 -40.87
C ALA A 398 1.44 -15.84 -40.57
N ARG A 399 0.75 -16.95 -40.43
CA ARG A 399 -0.66 -17.01 -40.02
C ARG A 399 -0.81 -16.50 -38.57
N LEU A 400 0.04 -16.93 -37.66
CA LEU A 400 0.02 -16.44 -36.27
C LEU A 400 0.20 -14.92 -36.24
N MET A 401 1.09 -14.35 -37.03
CA MET A 401 1.25 -12.90 -37.12
C MET A 401 0.00 -12.21 -37.67
N ASN A 402 -0.68 -12.80 -38.65
CA ASN A 402 -1.97 -12.31 -39.15
C ASN A 402 -3.04 -12.37 -38.05
N ALA A 403 -3.12 -13.45 -37.28
CA ALA A 403 -4.03 -13.59 -36.16
C ALA A 403 -3.83 -12.50 -35.08
N ILE A 404 -2.61 -12.04 -34.89
CA ILE A 404 -2.29 -11.01 -33.88
C ILE A 404 -2.43 -9.59 -34.44
N TYR A 405 -1.85 -9.31 -35.62
CA TYR A 405 -1.69 -7.95 -36.18
C TYR A 405 -2.54 -7.68 -37.40
N GLY A 406 -3.16 -8.70 -38.01
CA GLY A 406 -3.99 -8.53 -39.22
C GLY A 406 -5.20 -7.60 -38.98
N ALA A 407 -5.82 -7.12 -40.05
CA ALA A 407 -7.00 -6.25 -39.96
C ALA A 407 -8.15 -6.89 -39.17
N ASN A 408 -8.27 -8.22 -39.22
CA ASN A 408 -9.22 -9.02 -38.43
C ASN A 408 -8.54 -9.74 -37.25
N GLY A 409 -7.38 -9.23 -36.80
CA GLY A 409 -6.58 -9.85 -35.76
C GLY A 409 -6.99 -9.42 -34.32
N ALA A 410 -6.38 -10.07 -33.35
CA ALA A 410 -6.68 -9.85 -31.93
C ALA A 410 -6.40 -8.40 -31.45
N LYS A 411 -5.34 -7.77 -31.97
CA LYS A 411 -5.02 -6.36 -31.65
C LYS A 411 -6.05 -5.37 -32.24
N ALA A 412 -6.76 -5.76 -33.30
CA ALA A 412 -7.88 -5.01 -33.86
C ALA A 412 -9.22 -5.30 -33.15
N GLY A 413 -9.22 -6.16 -32.14
CA GLY A 413 -10.40 -6.49 -31.33
C GLY A 413 -11.17 -7.73 -31.77
N HIS A 414 -10.67 -8.49 -32.74
CA HIS A 414 -11.31 -9.73 -33.23
C HIS A 414 -10.81 -10.93 -32.42
N LEU A 415 -11.74 -11.70 -31.85
CA LEU A 415 -11.42 -12.86 -31.02
C LEU A 415 -12.01 -14.18 -31.55
N THR A 416 -12.65 -14.14 -32.70
CA THR A 416 -13.29 -15.29 -33.36
C THR A 416 -13.12 -15.20 -34.88
N GLY A 417 -13.44 -16.28 -35.63
CA GLY A 417 -13.33 -16.35 -37.08
C GLY A 417 -11.88 -16.53 -37.54
N GLU A 418 -11.47 -15.83 -38.59
CA GLU A 418 -10.17 -15.99 -39.27
C GLU A 418 -8.97 -15.97 -38.33
N CYS A 419 -8.95 -15.02 -37.36
CA CYS A 419 -7.84 -14.94 -36.41
C CYS A 419 -7.76 -16.18 -35.49
N ARG A 420 -8.89 -16.78 -35.15
CA ARG A 420 -8.91 -18.03 -34.39
C ARG A 420 -8.42 -19.21 -35.24
N ASP A 421 -8.88 -19.32 -36.48
CA ASP A 421 -8.45 -20.36 -37.41
C ASP A 421 -6.94 -20.29 -37.70
N ASP A 422 -6.39 -19.08 -37.73
CA ASP A 422 -4.96 -18.85 -37.93
C ASP A 422 -4.12 -19.27 -36.72
N VAL A 423 -4.62 -19.04 -35.50
CA VAL A 423 -3.97 -19.52 -34.27
C VAL A 423 -4.05 -21.04 -34.18
N ASP A 424 -5.22 -21.63 -34.49
CA ASP A 424 -5.40 -23.09 -34.45
C ASP A 424 -4.45 -23.78 -35.42
N ALA A 425 -4.24 -23.22 -36.61
CA ALA A 425 -3.25 -23.77 -37.57
C ALA A 425 -1.79 -23.69 -37.02
N ALA A 426 -1.44 -22.67 -36.25
CA ALA A 426 -0.13 -22.59 -35.64
C ALA A 426 0.02 -23.59 -34.48
N VAL A 427 -1.04 -23.86 -33.73
CA VAL A 427 -1.09 -24.94 -32.74
C VAL A 427 -0.92 -26.29 -33.42
N ASP A 428 -1.66 -26.55 -34.49
CA ASP A 428 -1.63 -27.81 -35.21
C ASP A 428 -0.23 -28.12 -35.78
N ASP A 429 0.50 -27.13 -36.28
CA ASP A 429 1.89 -27.28 -36.72
C ASP A 429 2.79 -27.78 -35.58
N LEU A 430 2.69 -27.18 -34.40
CA LEU A 430 3.48 -27.59 -33.23
C LEU A 430 3.10 -29.00 -32.74
N VAL A 431 1.80 -29.31 -32.70
CA VAL A 431 1.30 -30.63 -32.25
C VAL A 431 1.71 -31.72 -33.23
N ALA A 432 1.66 -31.46 -34.54
CA ALA A 432 2.12 -32.40 -35.58
C ALA A 432 3.62 -32.74 -35.41
N ARG A 433 4.40 -31.81 -34.86
CA ARG A 433 5.84 -31.97 -34.57
C ARG A 433 6.11 -32.58 -33.18
N GLY A 434 5.06 -33.04 -32.46
CA GLY A 434 5.19 -33.76 -31.21
C GLY A 434 5.21 -32.91 -29.97
N VAL A 435 5.00 -31.59 -30.08
CA VAL A 435 4.96 -30.69 -28.93
C VAL A 435 3.76 -31.02 -28.03
N GLN A 436 4.00 -31.13 -26.71
CA GLN A 436 2.99 -31.47 -25.70
C GLN A 436 2.56 -30.28 -24.83
N VAL A 437 3.43 -29.27 -24.72
CA VAL A 437 3.19 -28.06 -23.95
C VAL A 437 3.51 -26.85 -24.80
N ILE A 438 2.55 -25.91 -24.90
CA ILE A 438 2.67 -24.68 -25.68
C ILE A 438 2.53 -23.47 -24.76
N VAL A 439 3.52 -22.59 -24.80
CA VAL A 439 3.49 -21.28 -24.16
C VAL A 439 2.80 -20.28 -25.09
N LEU A 440 1.80 -19.58 -24.58
CA LEU A 440 1.11 -18.50 -25.28
C LEU A 440 1.93 -17.20 -25.16
N GLY A 441 3.04 -17.13 -25.90
CA GLY A 441 4.07 -16.08 -25.80
C GLY A 441 3.68 -14.73 -26.41
N CYS A 442 2.41 -14.52 -26.70
CA CYS A 442 1.78 -13.24 -26.97
C CYS A 442 0.53 -13.11 -26.10
N THR A 443 0.38 -11.97 -25.44
CA THR A 443 -0.65 -11.77 -24.41
C THR A 443 -2.08 -11.63 -25.00
N GLU A 444 -2.22 -11.51 -26.28
CA GLU A 444 -3.48 -11.60 -27.01
C GLU A 444 -3.95 -13.05 -27.19
N LEU A 445 -3.05 -14.03 -27.19
CA LEU A 445 -3.40 -15.42 -27.43
C LEU A 445 -4.31 -16.05 -26.35
N PRO A 446 -4.14 -15.76 -25.05
CA PRO A 446 -5.08 -16.22 -24.04
C PRO A 446 -6.51 -15.69 -24.22
N LEU A 447 -6.70 -14.58 -24.94
CA LEU A 447 -8.02 -14.05 -25.28
C LEU A 447 -8.71 -14.89 -26.38
N LEU A 448 -7.91 -15.49 -27.26
CA LEU A 448 -8.35 -16.39 -28.37
C LEU A 448 -8.45 -17.84 -27.89
N LEU A 449 -7.44 -18.32 -27.16
CA LEU A 449 -7.32 -19.70 -26.69
C LEU A 449 -7.66 -19.76 -25.19
N ARG A 450 -8.92 -20.01 -24.87
CA ARG A 450 -9.35 -20.14 -23.46
C ARG A 450 -9.09 -21.56 -22.95
N GLY A 451 -8.75 -21.67 -21.67
CA GLY A 451 -8.49 -22.94 -21.00
C GLY A 451 -7.02 -23.36 -20.98
N SER A 452 -6.73 -24.43 -20.26
CA SER A 452 -5.37 -24.97 -20.04
C SER A 452 -5.01 -26.12 -20.97
N THR A 453 -5.96 -26.59 -21.77
CA THR A 453 -5.79 -27.72 -22.72
C THR A 453 -6.52 -27.46 -24.01
N LEU A 454 -5.97 -27.96 -25.08
CA LEU A 454 -6.59 -27.91 -26.41
C LEU A 454 -6.43 -29.27 -27.09
N ALA A 455 -7.45 -29.71 -27.83
CA ALA A 455 -7.35 -30.89 -28.70
C ALA A 455 -6.74 -30.49 -30.03
N GLY A 456 -5.59 -31.05 -30.35
CA GLY A 456 -4.94 -30.90 -31.65
C GLY A 456 -5.29 -32.04 -32.61
N PRO A 457 -4.62 -32.10 -33.77
CA PRO A 457 -4.83 -33.12 -34.81
C PRO A 457 -4.75 -34.55 -34.25
N GLY A 458 -5.70 -35.38 -34.66
CA GLY A 458 -5.77 -36.78 -34.21
C GLY A 458 -6.17 -36.97 -32.76
N GLY A 459 -6.79 -35.95 -32.12
CA GLY A 459 -7.27 -36.03 -30.75
C GLY A 459 -6.16 -35.93 -29.68
N ARG A 460 -4.96 -35.55 -30.06
CA ARG A 460 -3.85 -35.31 -29.11
C ARG A 460 -4.14 -34.09 -28.28
N MET A 461 -4.16 -34.25 -26.94
CA MET A 461 -4.31 -33.14 -26.03
C MET A 461 -2.97 -32.43 -25.85
N VAL A 462 -2.95 -31.11 -25.99
CA VAL A 462 -1.80 -30.25 -25.72
C VAL A 462 -2.12 -29.35 -24.53
N ARG A 463 -1.14 -29.13 -23.68
CA ARG A 463 -1.25 -28.18 -22.54
C ARG A 463 -0.90 -26.78 -23.00
N LEU A 464 -1.73 -25.82 -22.65
CA LEU A 464 -1.50 -24.41 -22.89
C LEU A 464 -1.02 -23.73 -21.60
N VAL A 465 0.06 -23.00 -21.68
CA VAL A 465 0.61 -22.20 -20.58
C VAL A 465 0.46 -20.73 -20.92
N ASP A 466 -0.27 -20.04 -20.08
CA ASP A 466 -0.51 -18.60 -20.18
C ASP A 466 0.50 -17.84 -19.31
N PRO A 467 1.47 -17.11 -19.89
CA PRO A 467 2.46 -16.36 -19.14
C PRO A 467 1.87 -15.23 -18.28
N THR A 468 0.72 -14.64 -18.68
CA THR A 468 0.08 -13.59 -17.87
C THR A 468 -0.57 -14.16 -16.63
N GLU A 469 -1.10 -15.38 -16.69
CA GLU A 469 -1.60 -16.09 -15.50
C GLU A 469 -0.45 -16.41 -14.53
N VAL A 470 0.68 -16.91 -15.05
CA VAL A 470 1.88 -17.19 -14.25
C VAL A 470 2.42 -15.91 -13.59
N LEU A 471 2.47 -14.81 -14.37
CA LEU A 471 2.90 -13.50 -13.85
C LEU A 471 1.97 -13.00 -12.74
N ALA A 472 0.65 -13.11 -12.93
CA ALA A 472 -0.33 -12.69 -11.94
C ALA A 472 -0.18 -13.45 -10.61
N ARG A 473 -0.04 -14.78 -10.67
CA ARG A 473 0.21 -15.63 -9.49
C ARG A 473 1.49 -15.23 -8.78
N ARG A 474 2.55 -14.97 -9.53
CA ARG A 474 3.82 -14.52 -8.96
C ARG A 474 3.67 -13.17 -8.26
N CYS A 475 3.05 -12.19 -8.87
CA CYS A 475 2.82 -10.87 -8.29
C CYS A 475 1.98 -10.95 -7.01
N VAL A 476 0.93 -11.79 -7.00
CA VAL A 476 0.11 -12.02 -5.80
C VAL A 476 0.94 -12.67 -4.68
N ALA A 477 1.73 -13.69 -4.99
CA ALA A 477 2.57 -14.36 -4.01
C ALA A 477 3.59 -13.38 -3.38
N ASP A 478 4.26 -12.55 -4.20
CA ASP A 478 5.22 -11.55 -3.72
C ASP A 478 4.54 -10.48 -2.84
N ALA A 479 3.33 -10.03 -3.20
CA ALA A 479 2.54 -9.07 -2.43
C ALA A 479 2.11 -9.64 -1.06
N LEU A 480 1.64 -10.88 -1.01
CA LEU A 480 1.25 -11.57 0.22
C LEU A 480 2.45 -11.80 1.14
N ALA A 481 3.59 -12.21 0.59
CA ALA A 481 4.83 -12.38 1.34
C ALA A 481 5.31 -11.07 1.96
N ALA A 482 5.28 -9.97 1.20
CA ALA A 482 5.66 -8.63 1.69
C ALA A 482 4.71 -8.09 2.78
N SER A 483 3.43 -8.47 2.73
CA SER A 483 2.42 -8.04 3.71
C SER A 483 2.47 -8.80 5.03
N GLY A 484 3.33 -9.82 5.16
CA GLY A 484 3.41 -10.70 6.33
C GLY A 484 2.10 -11.50 6.56
N SER A 485 1.27 -11.58 5.55
CA SER A 485 0.03 -12.35 5.59
C SER A 485 0.36 -13.84 5.65
N ARG A 486 -0.16 -14.56 6.66
CA ARG A 486 -0.07 -16.03 6.76
C ARG A 486 -0.98 -16.76 5.76
N LEU A 487 -1.60 -16.05 4.83
CA LEU A 487 -2.34 -16.66 3.75
C LEU A 487 -1.32 -17.31 2.82
N SER A 488 -1.12 -18.61 3.00
CA SER A 488 -0.33 -19.45 2.11
C SER A 488 -0.92 -19.29 0.69
N ALA A 489 -0.10 -18.78 -0.24
CA ALA A 489 -0.41 -18.97 -1.65
C ALA A 489 -0.62 -20.47 -1.85
N ALA A 490 -1.78 -20.84 -2.39
CA ALA A 490 -2.04 -22.23 -2.72
C ALA A 490 -0.89 -22.72 -3.62
N PRO A 491 -0.35 -23.92 -3.41
CA PRO A 491 0.68 -24.45 -4.27
C PRO A 491 0.18 -24.41 -5.72
N LEU A 492 1.08 -24.19 -6.66
CA LEU A 492 0.85 -24.20 -8.12
C LEU A 492 0.35 -25.59 -8.56
N ALA A 493 -0.81 -26.00 -8.07
CA ALA A 493 -1.44 -27.22 -8.50
C ALA A 493 -2.00 -26.98 -9.91
N ALA A 494 -1.72 -27.90 -10.83
CA ALA A 494 -2.35 -27.98 -12.13
C ALA A 494 -3.85 -28.23 -11.92
N GLY A 495 -4.60 -27.15 -11.64
CA GLY A 495 -6.02 -27.19 -11.39
C GLY A 495 -6.78 -27.17 -12.71
N ASP A 496 -7.55 -28.20 -12.90
CA ASP A 496 -8.60 -28.33 -13.90
C ASP A 496 -9.70 -27.28 -13.61
N HIS A 497 -9.77 -26.23 -14.43
CA HIS A 497 -10.90 -25.31 -14.42
C HIS A 497 -11.68 -25.48 -15.74
N GLY A 498 -12.39 -26.60 -15.80
CA GLY A 498 -13.53 -26.74 -16.69
C GLY A 498 -14.79 -26.32 -15.92
N GLY A 499 -15.53 -25.35 -16.46
CA GLY A 499 -16.83 -24.98 -15.96
C GLY A 499 -17.14 -23.50 -16.17
N ASP A 500 -17.87 -23.17 -17.21
CA ASP A 500 -18.66 -21.94 -17.29
C ASP A 500 -19.72 -21.97 -16.17
N GLU A 501 -19.42 -21.47 -15.01
CA GLU A 501 -20.42 -21.09 -14.02
C GLU A 501 -20.51 -19.58 -13.96
N VAL A 502 -21.65 -19.10 -14.40
CA VAL A 502 -22.17 -17.75 -14.17
C VAL A 502 -22.09 -17.48 -12.67
N LEU A 503 -21.30 -16.49 -12.27
CA LEU A 503 -21.19 -16.01 -10.90
C LEU A 503 -22.56 -15.56 -10.37
N THR A 504 -23.25 -16.45 -9.68
CA THR A 504 -24.27 -16.07 -8.72
C THR A 504 -23.60 -15.92 -7.35
N SER A 505 -23.46 -14.69 -6.92
CA SER A 505 -22.94 -14.34 -5.60
C SER A 505 -23.82 -14.94 -4.48
N PRO A 506 -23.24 -15.62 -3.50
CA PRO A 506 -23.92 -15.78 -2.22
C PRO A 506 -23.64 -14.51 -1.39
N HIS A 507 -24.65 -13.67 -1.25
CA HIS A 507 -24.67 -12.67 -0.18
C HIS A 507 -24.66 -13.39 1.17
N ALA A 508 -23.52 -13.41 1.83
CA ALA A 508 -23.46 -13.70 3.26
C ALA A 508 -23.76 -12.41 4.01
N HIS A 509 -24.88 -12.39 4.71
CA HIS A 509 -25.27 -11.35 5.63
C HIS A 509 -24.20 -11.15 6.70
N CYS A 510 -23.70 -9.94 6.80
CA CYS A 510 -23.03 -9.44 7.99
C CYS A 510 -24.14 -9.02 8.96
N ASP A 511 -24.40 -9.83 9.98
CA ASP A 511 -25.27 -9.48 11.09
C ASP A 511 -24.64 -8.35 11.92
N SER A 512 -25.10 -7.13 11.73
CA SER A 512 -25.02 -6.09 12.75
C SER A 512 -26.43 -5.90 13.31
N ARG A 513 -26.68 -6.49 14.48
CA ARG A 513 -27.81 -6.10 15.32
C ARG A 513 -27.52 -4.69 15.85
N ASP A 514 -28.39 -3.78 15.53
CA ASP A 514 -28.88 -2.77 16.47
C ASP A 514 -30.24 -2.25 15.96
N ASP A 515 -31.24 -2.54 16.77
CA ASP A 515 -32.59 -1.97 16.72
C ASP A 515 -32.53 -0.47 16.94
N VAL A 516 -33.16 0.33 16.10
CA VAL A 516 -33.99 1.48 16.51
C VAL A 516 -35.03 1.79 15.43
N ASN A 517 -36.30 1.65 15.84
CA ASN A 517 -37.49 2.25 15.28
C ASN A 517 -37.31 3.75 14.98
N ASP A 518 -37.75 4.27 13.85
CA ASP A 518 -38.91 5.14 13.78
C ASP A 518 -39.20 5.67 12.35
N ASN A 519 -40.49 5.71 12.09
CA ASN A 519 -41.18 6.32 10.97
C ASN A 519 -40.70 7.70 10.53
N ALA A 520 -40.50 7.92 9.25
CA ALA A 520 -40.95 9.15 8.58
C ALA A 520 -41.03 8.96 7.06
N THR A 521 -42.23 8.87 6.58
CA THR A 521 -42.67 9.06 5.20
C THR A 521 -42.24 10.44 4.69
N LEU A 522 -41.53 10.50 3.58
CA LEU A 522 -41.44 11.73 2.79
C LEU A 522 -41.58 11.44 1.29
N GLN A 523 -42.67 11.93 0.78
CA GLN A 523 -43.08 11.92 -0.62
C GLN A 523 -42.12 12.74 -1.49
N CYS A 524 -41.74 12.15 -2.64
CA CYS A 524 -41.21 12.90 -3.78
C CYS A 524 -42.33 13.73 -4.44
N HIS A 525 -42.10 15.02 -4.60
CA HIS A 525 -42.72 15.83 -5.64
C HIS A 525 -41.71 16.83 -6.23
N ARG A 526 -41.53 16.65 -7.56
CA ARG A 526 -41.01 17.54 -8.63
C ARG A 526 -39.52 17.91 -8.58
#